data_edb9f82a8d41532dc2753706771f8827
#
_entry.id   edb9f82a8d41532dc2753706771f8827
#
_cell.length_a   1.000
_cell.length_b   1.000
_cell.length_c   1.000
_cell.angle_alpha   90.00
_cell.angle_beta   90.00
_cell.angle_gamma   90.00
#
_symmetry.space_group_name_H-M   'P 1'
#
loop_
_entity.id
_entity.type
_entity.pdbx_description
1 polymer ?
#
loop_
_entity_poly.entity_id
_entity_poly.type
_entity_poly.pdbx_seq_one_letter_code
_entity_poly.pdbx_strand_id
1 'polypeptide(L)'
;MSNISKVMDFIGKWESQDIEGIMSTFSDAPFYHNVPMEPLTSADSIREFVEGFMGPVTGVRWQVLFIAEDEKGVVLTERIDSFEFGDKGISLPVMGTFEFEGDKLARWRDYFDMADFEAQMAALQA
;
A
#
# COMPACT_ATOMS: atom_id res chain seq x y z
N MET A 1 -7.16 -19.67 -2.03
CA MET A 1 -6.01 -18.81 -1.64
C MET A 1 -6.31 -18.19 -0.28
N SER A 2 -5.40 -18.27 0.66
CA SER A 2 -5.58 -17.65 1.97
C SER A 2 -5.54 -16.13 1.86
N ASN A 3 -6.05 -15.42 2.87
CA ASN A 3 -5.98 -13.96 2.86
C ASN A 3 -4.54 -13.48 2.96
N ILE A 4 -3.68 -14.20 3.69
CA ILE A 4 -2.23 -13.89 3.71
C ILE A 4 -1.66 -13.97 2.29
N SER A 5 -1.98 -15.02 1.53
CA SER A 5 -1.50 -15.15 0.15
C SER A 5 -2.03 -14.03 -0.74
N LYS A 6 -3.29 -13.61 -0.54
CA LYS A 6 -3.86 -12.48 -1.30
C LYS A 6 -3.10 -11.18 -1.03
N VAL A 7 -2.72 -10.94 0.23
CA VAL A 7 -1.93 -9.76 0.59
C VAL A 7 -0.54 -9.83 -0.03
N MET A 8 0.12 -10.98 0.03
CA MET A 8 1.44 -11.14 -0.57
C MET A 8 1.40 -10.92 -2.09
N ASP A 9 0.35 -11.42 -2.75
CA ASP A 9 0.10 -11.19 -4.18
C ASP A 9 -0.07 -9.69 -4.46
N PHE A 10 -0.85 -9.01 -3.63
CA PHE A 10 -1.10 -7.58 -3.77
C PHE A 10 0.19 -6.77 -3.61
N ILE A 11 1.00 -7.11 -2.60
CA ILE A 11 2.32 -6.49 -2.41
C ILE A 11 3.20 -6.69 -3.65
N GLY A 12 3.15 -7.89 -4.23
CA GLY A 12 3.89 -8.17 -5.46
C GLY A 12 3.47 -7.29 -6.63
N LYS A 13 2.20 -6.93 -6.72
CA LYS A 13 1.71 -6.01 -7.75
C LYS A 13 2.25 -4.59 -7.54
N TRP A 14 2.38 -4.14 -6.30
CA TRP A 14 3.04 -2.87 -5.99
C TRP A 14 4.52 -2.93 -6.40
N GLU A 15 5.21 -4.01 -6.06
CA GLU A 15 6.63 -4.17 -6.38
C GLU A 15 6.89 -4.23 -7.88
N SER A 16 5.97 -4.83 -8.65
CA SER A 16 6.06 -4.86 -10.11
C SER A 16 5.49 -3.61 -10.77
N GLN A 17 4.97 -2.68 -9.98
CA GLN A 17 4.35 -1.44 -10.46
C GLN A 17 3.20 -1.69 -11.44
N ASP A 18 2.44 -2.75 -11.19
CA ASP A 18 1.29 -3.17 -11.99
C ASP A 18 0.03 -2.45 -11.51
N ILE A 19 -0.21 -1.25 -12.01
CA ILE A 19 -1.33 -0.42 -11.55
C ILE A 19 -2.66 -1.10 -11.80
N GLU A 20 -2.86 -1.71 -12.98
CA GLU A 20 -4.12 -2.42 -13.27
C GLU A 20 -4.31 -3.62 -12.33
N GLY A 21 -3.23 -4.32 -12.01
CA GLY A 21 -3.27 -5.42 -11.03
C GLY A 21 -3.60 -4.92 -9.63
N ILE A 22 -3.02 -3.80 -9.21
CA ILE A 22 -3.34 -3.17 -7.92
C ILE A 22 -4.84 -2.84 -7.89
N MET A 23 -5.34 -2.14 -8.91
CA MET A 23 -6.74 -1.71 -8.94
C MET A 23 -7.71 -2.88 -9.01
N SER A 24 -7.37 -3.94 -9.76
CA SER A 24 -8.24 -5.11 -9.88
C SER A 24 -8.40 -5.90 -8.58
N THR A 25 -7.53 -5.68 -7.62
CA THR A 25 -7.60 -6.34 -6.30
C THR A 25 -8.71 -5.75 -5.43
N PHE A 26 -9.04 -4.48 -5.61
CA PHE A 26 -10.04 -3.80 -4.78
C PHE A 26 -11.47 -4.25 -5.11
N SER A 27 -12.33 -4.20 -4.10
CA SER A 27 -13.76 -4.44 -4.27
C SER A 27 -14.45 -3.27 -4.97
N ASP A 28 -15.74 -3.42 -5.28
CA ASP A 28 -16.53 -2.37 -5.95
C ASP A 28 -16.75 -1.14 -5.07
N ALA A 29 -16.74 -1.31 -3.75
CA ALA A 29 -16.89 -0.21 -2.79
C ALA A 29 -15.65 -0.18 -1.88
N PRO A 30 -14.49 0.20 -2.42
CA PRO A 30 -13.23 0.08 -1.70
C PRO A 30 -13.02 1.22 -0.69
N PHE A 31 -12.25 0.91 0.35
CA PHE A 31 -11.81 1.88 1.34
C PHE A 31 -10.30 1.73 1.50
N TYR A 32 -9.56 2.80 1.22
CA TYR A 32 -8.10 2.83 1.39
C TYR A 32 -7.73 4.06 2.21
N HIS A 33 -7.10 3.84 3.34
CA HIS A 33 -6.78 4.90 4.27
C HIS A 33 -5.30 4.84 4.68
N ASN A 34 -4.51 5.77 4.16
CA ASN A 34 -3.24 6.11 4.77
C ASN A 34 -3.59 6.97 5.98
N VAL A 35 -3.57 6.38 7.16
CA VAL A 35 -4.21 6.94 8.35
C VAL A 35 -3.80 8.38 8.67
N PRO A 36 -2.53 8.81 8.47
CA PRO A 36 -2.19 10.23 8.61
C PRO A 36 -2.90 11.18 7.65
N MET A 37 -3.55 10.66 6.61
CA MET A 37 -4.24 11.45 5.57
C MET A 37 -5.72 11.13 5.53
N GLU A 38 -6.48 11.82 4.68
CA GLU A 38 -7.90 11.55 4.48
C GLU A 38 -8.11 10.20 3.79
N PRO A 39 -9.15 9.43 4.16
CA PRO A 39 -9.43 8.18 3.48
C PRO A 39 -9.93 8.38 2.06
N LEU A 40 -9.62 7.41 1.20
CA LEU A 40 -10.09 7.33 -0.17
C LEU A 40 -11.19 6.27 -0.23
N THR A 41 -12.37 6.64 -0.73
CA THR A 41 -13.57 5.79 -0.63
C THR A 41 -14.18 5.42 -1.97
N SER A 42 -13.49 5.68 -3.07
CA SER A 42 -13.95 5.27 -4.41
C SER A 42 -12.80 4.70 -5.21
N ALA A 43 -13.12 3.83 -6.17
CA ALA A 43 -12.13 3.27 -7.07
C ALA A 43 -11.40 4.40 -7.84
N ASP A 44 -12.14 5.42 -8.29
CA ASP A 44 -11.55 6.52 -9.03
C ASP A 44 -10.56 7.32 -8.19
N SER A 45 -10.89 7.62 -6.93
CA SER A 45 -9.99 8.37 -6.05
C SER A 45 -8.74 7.56 -5.71
N ILE A 46 -8.89 6.25 -5.53
CA ILE A 46 -7.76 5.36 -5.25
C ILE A 46 -6.85 5.29 -6.48
N ARG A 47 -7.40 5.12 -7.68
CA ARG A 47 -6.63 5.08 -8.91
C ARG A 47 -5.85 6.38 -9.11
N GLU A 48 -6.51 7.52 -8.91
CA GLU A 48 -5.87 8.83 -9.05
C GLU A 48 -4.67 8.95 -8.10
N PHE A 49 -4.84 8.52 -6.85
CA PHE A 49 -3.76 8.54 -5.87
C PHE A 49 -2.61 7.62 -6.30
N VAL A 50 -2.92 6.37 -6.68
CA VAL A 50 -1.91 5.38 -7.06
C VAL A 50 -1.12 5.85 -8.28
N GLU A 51 -1.81 6.32 -9.32
CA GLU A 51 -1.17 6.82 -10.54
C GLU A 51 -0.31 8.04 -10.25
N GLY A 52 -0.81 8.96 -9.45
CA GLY A 52 -0.07 10.18 -9.11
C GLY A 52 1.18 9.90 -8.28
N PHE A 53 1.06 9.03 -7.27
CA PHE A 53 2.21 8.69 -6.44
C PHE A 53 3.24 7.87 -7.20
N MET A 54 2.80 6.88 -7.98
CA MET A 54 3.68 5.95 -8.68
C MET A 54 4.30 6.54 -9.94
N GLY A 55 3.76 7.66 -10.46
CA GLY A 55 4.27 8.26 -11.69
C GLY A 55 5.78 8.47 -11.71
N PRO A 56 6.38 9.11 -10.70
CA PRO A 56 7.84 9.32 -10.68
C PRO A 56 8.63 8.15 -10.08
N VAL A 57 7.96 7.10 -9.61
CA VAL A 57 8.62 5.97 -8.94
C VAL A 57 9.26 5.04 -9.96
N THR A 58 10.53 4.70 -9.76
CA THR A 58 11.29 3.81 -10.64
C THR A 58 11.53 2.43 -10.06
N GLY A 59 11.25 2.23 -8.78
CA GLY A 59 11.37 0.92 -8.14
C GLY A 59 10.61 0.89 -6.82
N VAL A 60 10.06 -0.28 -6.49
CA VAL A 60 9.29 -0.48 -5.26
C VAL A 60 9.76 -1.75 -4.59
N ARG A 61 9.99 -1.67 -3.27
CA ARG A 61 10.27 -2.85 -2.46
C ARG A 61 9.53 -2.70 -1.13
N TRP A 62 8.61 -3.63 -0.87
CA TRP A 62 7.86 -3.70 0.38
C TRP A 62 8.32 -4.95 1.14
N GLN A 63 9.22 -4.77 2.09
CA GLN A 63 9.73 -5.85 2.89
C GLN A 63 8.76 -6.17 4.02
N VAL A 64 8.17 -7.35 4.00
CA VAL A 64 7.28 -7.83 5.06
C VAL A 64 8.14 -8.40 6.18
N LEU A 65 8.08 -7.77 7.35
CA LEU A 65 8.79 -8.24 8.56
C LEU A 65 7.95 -9.27 9.31
N PHE A 66 6.64 -9.00 9.46
CA PHE A 66 5.68 -9.88 10.11
C PHE A 66 4.36 -9.79 9.38
N ILE A 67 3.68 -10.92 9.26
CA ILE A 67 2.35 -11.01 8.68
C ILE A 67 1.55 -12.04 9.45
N ALA A 68 0.31 -11.71 9.78
CA ALA A 68 -0.59 -12.59 10.53
C ALA A 68 -2.02 -12.37 10.06
N GLU A 69 -2.85 -13.38 10.26
CA GLU A 69 -4.27 -13.29 9.96
C GLU A 69 -5.03 -13.57 11.26
N ASP A 70 -6.02 -12.73 11.59
CA ASP A 70 -6.83 -12.95 12.77
C ASP A 70 -7.94 -13.97 12.48
N GLU A 71 -8.72 -14.29 13.51
CA GLU A 71 -9.79 -15.31 13.39
C GLU A 71 -10.92 -14.90 12.45
N LYS A 72 -11.02 -13.62 12.10
CA LYS A 72 -12.03 -13.08 11.18
C LYS A 72 -11.50 -12.93 9.75
N GLY A 73 -10.25 -13.30 9.51
CA GLY A 73 -9.63 -13.19 8.20
C GLY A 73 -8.99 -11.84 7.92
N VAL A 74 -8.87 -10.97 8.92
CA VAL A 74 -8.16 -9.70 8.76
C VAL A 74 -6.66 -9.97 8.78
N VAL A 75 -5.94 -9.46 7.78
CA VAL A 75 -4.49 -9.63 7.69
C VAL A 75 -3.81 -8.39 8.25
N LEU A 76 -2.81 -8.61 9.10
CA LEU A 76 -2.00 -7.56 9.70
C LEU A 76 -0.56 -7.72 9.24
N THR A 77 0.08 -6.60 8.90
CA THR A 77 1.47 -6.59 8.45
C THR A 77 2.29 -5.57 9.21
N GLU A 78 3.55 -5.90 9.42
CA GLU A 78 4.58 -4.89 9.70
C GLU A 78 5.57 -4.94 8.55
N ARG A 79 5.82 -3.78 7.91
CA ARG A 79 6.62 -3.70 6.68
C ARG A 79 7.60 -2.55 6.72
N ILE A 80 8.59 -2.65 5.83
CA ILE A 80 9.36 -1.48 5.40
C ILE A 80 9.02 -1.26 3.93
N ASP A 81 8.36 -0.15 3.65
CA ASP A 81 7.98 0.22 2.29
C ASP A 81 9.02 1.18 1.72
N SER A 82 9.69 0.75 0.66
CA SER A 82 10.75 1.55 0.02
C SER A 82 10.36 1.87 -1.41
N PHE A 83 10.60 3.12 -1.80
CA PHE A 83 10.32 3.61 -3.16
C PHE A 83 11.56 4.31 -3.69
N GLU A 84 11.95 3.98 -4.92
CA GLU A 84 13.06 4.62 -5.62
C GLU A 84 12.52 5.69 -6.57
N PHE A 85 13.22 6.82 -6.62
CA PHE A 85 12.94 7.94 -7.52
C PHE A 85 14.23 8.23 -8.27
N GLY A 86 14.58 7.38 -9.23
CA GLY A 86 15.88 7.44 -9.90
C GLY A 86 16.99 6.96 -8.98
N ASP A 87 17.96 7.82 -8.70
CA ASP A 87 19.09 7.51 -7.83
C ASP A 87 18.84 7.82 -6.35
N LYS A 88 17.68 8.33 -6.02
CA LYS A 88 17.26 8.64 -4.64
C LYS A 88 16.09 7.74 -4.25
N GLY A 89 15.77 7.72 -2.96
CA GLY A 89 14.65 6.91 -2.51
C GLY A 89 14.20 7.27 -1.10
N ILE A 90 13.07 6.68 -0.74
CA ILE A 90 12.52 6.75 0.62
C ILE A 90 12.32 5.35 1.15
N SER A 91 12.34 5.21 2.46
CA SER A 91 12.10 3.94 3.15
C SER A 91 11.30 4.25 4.40
N LEU A 92 10.13 3.61 4.55
CA LEU A 92 9.16 4.00 5.57
C LEU A 92 8.67 2.76 6.31
N PRO A 93 8.77 2.73 7.66
CA PRO A 93 8.11 1.69 8.43
C PRO A 93 6.59 1.89 8.38
N VAL A 94 5.86 0.81 8.09
CA VAL A 94 4.40 0.84 7.95
C VAL A 94 3.79 -0.38 8.63
N MET A 95 2.73 -0.17 9.39
CA MET A 95 1.86 -1.27 9.83
C MET A 95 0.52 -1.13 9.13
N GLY A 96 -0.01 -2.22 8.60
CA GLY A 96 -1.24 -2.17 7.83
C GLY A 96 -2.19 -3.30 8.12
N THR A 97 -3.48 -3.04 7.90
CA THR A 97 -4.55 -4.03 8.02
C THR A 97 -5.29 -4.15 6.70
N PHE A 98 -5.65 -5.38 6.33
CA PHE A 98 -6.31 -5.69 5.07
C PHE A 98 -7.53 -6.54 5.35
N GLU A 99 -8.70 -6.08 4.90
CA GLU A 99 -9.97 -6.80 5.06
C GLU A 99 -10.51 -7.14 3.68
N PHE A 100 -10.84 -8.41 3.49
CA PHE A 100 -11.33 -8.94 2.20
C PHE A 100 -12.82 -9.26 2.27
N GLU A 101 -13.51 -9.06 1.16
CA GLU A 101 -14.84 -9.59 0.89
C GLU A 101 -14.68 -10.59 -0.26
N GLY A 102 -14.76 -11.88 0.06
CA GLY A 102 -14.40 -12.93 -0.91
C GLY A 102 -12.95 -12.74 -1.34
N ASP A 103 -12.73 -12.62 -2.64
CA ASP A 103 -11.38 -12.45 -3.20
C ASP A 103 -10.96 -10.98 -3.35
N LYS A 104 -11.82 -10.03 -2.97
CA LYS A 104 -11.57 -8.61 -3.21
C LYS A 104 -11.20 -7.88 -1.93
N LEU A 105 -10.25 -6.96 -2.05
CA LEU A 105 -9.78 -6.11 -0.94
C LEU A 105 -10.82 -5.02 -0.72
N ALA A 106 -11.52 -5.09 0.42
CA ALA A 106 -12.59 -4.15 0.73
C ALA A 106 -12.10 -2.95 1.53
N ARG A 107 -11.21 -3.19 2.48
CA ARG A 107 -10.72 -2.13 3.38
C ARG A 107 -9.24 -2.34 3.63
N TRP A 108 -8.46 -1.28 3.44
CA TRP A 108 -7.02 -1.29 3.67
C TRP A 108 -6.63 -0.03 4.43
N ARG A 109 -5.94 -0.19 5.55
CA ARG A 109 -5.42 0.93 6.35
C ARG A 109 -3.94 0.74 6.57
N ASP A 110 -3.16 1.77 6.29
CA ASP A 110 -1.74 1.81 6.57
C ASP A 110 -1.44 2.92 7.59
N TYR A 111 -0.64 2.58 8.60
CA TYR A 111 -0.25 3.48 9.68
C TYR A 111 1.24 3.75 9.55
N PHE A 112 1.62 4.99 9.47
CA PHE A 112 3.03 5.39 9.39
C PHE A 112 3.21 6.81 9.94
N ASP A 113 4.48 7.21 10.13
CA ASP A 113 4.83 8.53 10.63
C ASP A 113 4.82 9.53 9.48
N MET A 114 3.85 10.45 9.49
CA MET A 114 3.70 11.46 8.44
C MET A 114 4.88 12.44 8.41
N ALA A 115 5.41 12.82 9.58
CA ALA A 115 6.56 13.71 9.64
C ALA A 115 7.80 13.09 9.00
N ASP A 116 8.02 11.79 9.23
CA ASP A 116 9.11 11.05 8.60
C ASP A 116 8.91 10.99 7.08
N PHE A 117 7.70 10.65 6.63
CA PHE A 117 7.37 10.61 5.20
C PHE A 117 7.63 11.97 4.54
N GLU A 118 7.12 13.05 5.14
CA GLU A 118 7.30 14.41 4.60
C GLU A 118 8.76 14.81 4.57
N ALA A 119 9.53 14.49 5.62
CA ALA A 119 10.96 14.80 5.65
C ALA A 119 11.74 14.07 4.55
N GLN A 120 11.43 12.77 4.35
CA GLN A 120 12.08 12.00 3.28
C GLN A 120 11.70 12.50 1.89
N MET A 121 10.43 12.84 1.68
CA MET A 121 9.98 13.39 0.40
C MET A 121 10.62 14.74 0.11
N ALA A 122 10.74 15.61 1.12
CA ALA A 122 11.42 16.90 0.98
C ALA A 122 12.90 16.73 0.61
N ALA A 123 13.56 15.72 1.18
CA ALA A 123 14.96 15.44 0.88
C ALA A 123 15.20 15.03 -0.59
N LEU A 124 14.17 14.50 -1.27
CA LEU A 124 14.28 14.17 -2.70
C LEU A 124 14.45 15.43 -3.56
N GLN A 125 14.00 16.58 -3.07
CA GLN A 125 14.05 17.86 -3.80
C GLN A 125 15.36 18.62 -3.55
N ALA A 126 16.18 18.14 -2.62
CA ALA A 126 17.43 18.82 -2.23
C ALA A 126 18.56 18.59 -3.24
#